data_d595daadf5a0bacc6cea2feb385abf7c
#
_entry.id   d595daadf5a0bacc6cea2feb385abf7c
#
_cell.length_a   1.000
_cell.length_b   1.000
_cell.length_c   1.000
_cell.angle_alpha   90.00
_cell.angle_beta   90.00
_cell.angle_gamma   90.00
#
_symmetry.space_group_name_H-M   'P 1'
#
loop_
_entity.id
_entity.type
_entity.pdbx_description
1 polymer ?
#
loop_
_entity_poly.entity_id
_entity_poly.type
_entity_poly.pdbx_seq_one_letter_code
_entity_poly.pdbx_strand_id
1 'polypeptide(L)'
;MEQLTQHDPRRIGPFEVLGRLGAGGMGLVYLARSASGRRVAIKTVRTELAEDQLFRVRFTREVEAARAVSGFYTAAVVDADPRAAVPWLATAYVPAPSLEEMVNECGPMPAQAVRWLAAGIAEALQSIHGASLVHRDLKPSNVLVVEDGPRVIDFGIASGVSNTRLTMTNVAVGTPAYMSPEQARDSRSVTGASDVFSLGSTLIFAATGHAPFHGANPVETVFMLLREGPDTEGLPNELRPLIEACMQMDATRRPSPADLQAQLSPHLFDTGSDDSGTASAWLPER
;
A
#
# COMPACT_ATOMS: atom_id res chain seq x y z
N MET A 1 -6.16 -8.65 -15.44
CA MET A 1 -7.47 -9.18 -15.00
C MET A 1 -7.63 -10.60 -15.51
N GLU A 2 -7.92 -11.57 -14.62
CA GLU A 2 -8.12 -12.98 -14.95
C GLU A 2 -9.60 -13.31 -15.09
N GLN A 3 -9.92 -14.32 -15.91
CA GLN A 3 -11.29 -14.80 -16.09
C GLN A 3 -11.77 -15.57 -14.84
N LEU A 4 -13.07 -15.51 -14.59
CA LEU A 4 -13.70 -16.27 -13.51
C LEU A 4 -13.67 -17.78 -13.83
N THR A 5 -13.35 -18.57 -12.80
CA THR A 5 -13.47 -20.02 -12.82
C THR A 5 -14.87 -20.47 -12.41
N GLN A 6 -15.17 -21.76 -12.52
CA GLN A 6 -16.44 -22.33 -12.06
C GLN A 6 -16.61 -22.25 -10.50
N HIS A 7 -15.51 -22.06 -9.77
CA HIS A 7 -15.52 -21.98 -8.32
C HIS A 7 -15.69 -20.55 -7.79
N ASP A 8 -15.61 -19.54 -8.68
CA ASP A 8 -15.78 -18.15 -8.29
C ASP A 8 -17.24 -17.79 -8.12
N PRO A 9 -17.55 -16.96 -7.11
CA PRO A 9 -18.91 -16.47 -6.91
C PRO A 9 -19.31 -15.58 -8.09
N ARG A 10 -20.56 -15.70 -8.55
CA ARG A 10 -21.13 -14.81 -9.56
C ARG A 10 -21.60 -13.49 -8.97
N ARG A 11 -21.86 -13.47 -7.66
CA ARG A 11 -22.25 -12.29 -6.89
C ARG A 11 -21.57 -12.30 -5.53
N ILE A 12 -21.22 -11.09 -5.03
CA ILE A 12 -20.76 -10.85 -3.67
C ILE A 12 -21.60 -9.68 -3.15
N GLY A 13 -22.43 -9.93 -2.12
CA GLY A 13 -23.41 -8.93 -1.68
C GLY A 13 -24.29 -8.44 -2.85
N PRO A 14 -24.45 -7.12 -3.02
CA PRO A 14 -25.24 -6.54 -4.13
C PRO A 14 -24.49 -6.50 -5.48
N PHE A 15 -23.21 -6.86 -5.52
CA PHE A 15 -22.34 -6.70 -6.68
C PHE A 15 -22.30 -7.94 -7.57
N GLU A 16 -22.30 -7.74 -8.88
CA GLU A 16 -22.01 -8.75 -9.90
C GLU A 16 -20.50 -8.86 -10.10
N VAL A 17 -19.95 -10.06 -10.00
CA VAL A 17 -18.51 -10.32 -10.16
C VAL A 17 -18.17 -10.43 -11.65
N LEU A 18 -17.17 -9.67 -12.10
CA LEU A 18 -16.75 -9.57 -13.50
C LEU A 18 -15.47 -10.32 -13.81
N GLY A 19 -14.53 -10.41 -12.84
CA GLY A 19 -13.23 -11.05 -13.02
C GLY A 19 -12.40 -11.02 -11.75
N ARG A 20 -11.25 -11.69 -11.75
CA ARG A 20 -10.27 -11.60 -10.67
C ARG A 20 -9.27 -10.48 -10.98
N LEU A 21 -8.98 -9.63 -9.99
CA LEU A 21 -7.91 -8.64 -10.05
C LEU A 21 -6.59 -9.20 -9.51
N GLY A 22 -6.67 -10.14 -8.55
CA GLY A 22 -5.50 -10.77 -7.96
C GLY A 22 -5.84 -11.65 -6.77
N ALA A 23 -4.78 -12.18 -6.17
CA ALA A 23 -4.84 -12.98 -4.95
C ALA A 23 -3.80 -12.45 -3.95
N GLY A 24 -4.13 -12.45 -2.67
CA GLY A 24 -3.23 -12.05 -1.59
C GLY A 24 -3.32 -12.98 -0.39
N GLY A 25 -2.54 -12.70 0.64
CA GLY A 25 -2.50 -13.51 1.87
C GLY A 25 -3.84 -13.69 2.56
N MET A 26 -4.75 -12.75 2.40
CA MET A 26 -6.07 -12.78 3.02
C MET A 26 -7.15 -13.40 2.16
N GLY A 27 -6.99 -13.47 0.85
CA GLY A 27 -8.01 -13.99 -0.04
C GLY A 27 -7.90 -13.48 -1.47
N LEU A 28 -8.99 -13.52 -2.18
CA LEU A 28 -9.09 -13.09 -3.59
C LEU A 28 -9.63 -11.67 -3.68
N VAL A 29 -9.15 -10.94 -4.68
CA VAL A 29 -9.66 -9.62 -5.04
C VAL A 29 -10.39 -9.72 -6.37
N TYR A 30 -11.64 -9.30 -6.40
CA TYR A 30 -12.50 -9.35 -7.57
C TYR A 30 -12.81 -7.95 -8.10
N LEU A 31 -12.84 -7.80 -9.41
CA LEU A 31 -13.55 -6.71 -10.05
C LEU A 31 -15.03 -7.05 -10.06
N ALA A 32 -15.86 -6.14 -9.60
CA ALA A 32 -17.30 -6.32 -9.58
C ALA A 32 -18.03 -5.03 -9.98
N ARG A 33 -19.33 -5.11 -10.18
CA ARG A 33 -20.18 -4.02 -10.65
C ARG A 33 -21.45 -3.95 -9.81
N SER A 34 -21.84 -2.74 -9.40
CA SER A 34 -23.14 -2.47 -8.78
C SER A 34 -24.27 -2.51 -9.82
N ALA A 35 -25.51 -2.52 -9.37
CA ALA A 35 -26.69 -2.45 -10.24
C ALA A 35 -26.72 -1.16 -11.08
N SER A 36 -26.12 -0.05 -10.60
CA SER A 36 -25.98 1.22 -11.35
C SER A 36 -24.78 1.24 -12.30
N GLY A 37 -24.02 0.13 -12.43
CA GLY A 37 -22.86 0.03 -13.31
C GLY A 37 -21.54 0.50 -12.69
N ARG A 38 -21.52 1.00 -11.43
CA ARG A 38 -20.30 1.45 -10.76
C ARG A 38 -19.38 0.25 -10.50
N ARG A 39 -18.11 0.36 -10.91
CA ARG A 39 -17.09 -0.67 -10.65
C ARG A 39 -16.51 -0.55 -9.26
N VAL A 40 -16.28 -1.70 -8.65
CA VAL A 40 -15.66 -1.83 -7.33
C VAL A 40 -14.61 -2.95 -7.35
N ALA A 41 -13.59 -2.82 -6.50
CA ALA A 41 -12.68 -3.91 -6.16
C ALA A 41 -13.17 -4.55 -4.86
N ILE A 42 -13.47 -5.86 -4.88
CA ILE A 42 -13.97 -6.58 -3.70
C ILE A 42 -12.91 -7.55 -3.22
N LYS A 43 -12.44 -7.33 -2.01
CA LYS A 43 -11.55 -8.24 -1.29
C LYS A 43 -12.37 -9.18 -0.42
N THR A 44 -12.21 -10.50 -0.65
CA THR A 44 -12.85 -11.54 0.16
C THR A 44 -11.84 -12.14 1.12
N VAL A 45 -12.32 -12.61 2.25
CA VAL A 45 -11.51 -13.29 3.27
C VAL A 45 -11.45 -14.78 2.98
N ARG A 46 -10.28 -15.42 3.19
CA ARG A 46 -10.15 -16.88 3.11
C ARG A 46 -11.03 -17.58 4.14
N THR A 47 -11.55 -18.74 3.79
CA THR A 47 -12.45 -19.52 4.65
C THR A 47 -11.82 -19.81 6.02
N GLU A 48 -10.54 -20.14 6.07
CA GLU A 48 -9.83 -20.46 7.31
C GLU A 48 -9.76 -19.26 8.26
N LEU A 49 -9.62 -18.04 7.72
CA LEU A 49 -9.67 -16.81 8.50
C LEU A 49 -11.11 -16.41 8.87
N ALA A 50 -12.06 -16.72 8.01
CA ALA A 50 -13.47 -16.45 8.24
C ALA A 50 -14.06 -17.29 9.40
N GLU A 51 -13.45 -18.42 9.74
CA GLU A 51 -13.83 -19.26 10.88
C GLU A 51 -13.25 -18.76 12.22
N ASP A 52 -12.21 -17.92 12.20
CA ASP A 52 -11.58 -17.36 13.40
C ASP A 52 -12.40 -16.18 13.95
N GLN A 53 -12.97 -16.36 15.13
CA GLN A 53 -13.78 -15.34 15.83
C GLN A 53 -12.96 -14.07 16.15
N LEU A 54 -11.69 -14.20 16.53
CA LEU A 54 -10.83 -13.05 16.84
C LEU A 54 -10.51 -12.27 15.58
N PHE A 55 -10.35 -12.96 14.46
CA PHE A 55 -10.20 -12.32 13.15
C PHE A 55 -11.46 -11.53 12.80
N ARG A 56 -12.65 -12.12 12.90
CA ARG A 56 -13.92 -11.43 12.58
C ARG A 56 -14.12 -10.15 13.39
N VAL A 57 -13.83 -10.19 14.69
CA VAL A 57 -13.94 -9.01 15.57
C VAL A 57 -12.98 -7.90 15.11
N ARG A 58 -11.73 -8.24 14.78
CA ARG A 58 -10.75 -7.29 14.28
C ARG A 58 -11.15 -6.75 12.91
N PHE A 59 -11.49 -7.62 11.98
CA PHE A 59 -11.94 -7.25 10.64
C PHE A 59 -13.13 -6.28 10.69
N THR A 60 -14.12 -6.53 11.54
CA THR A 60 -15.27 -5.63 11.73
C THR A 60 -14.82 -4.24 12.17
N ARG A 61 -13.94 -4.14 13.17
CA ARG A 61 -13.43 -2.84 13.66
C ARG A 61 -12.61 -2.11 12.61
N GLU A 62 -11.76 -2.82 11.89
CA GLU A 62 -10.93 -2.24 10.83
C GLU A 62 -11.78 -1.76 9.65
N VAL A 63 -12.84 -2.49 9.27
CA VAL A 63 -13.82 -2.05 8.27
C VAL A 63 -14.55 -0.80 8.71
N GLU A 64 -14.99 -0.72 9.97
CA GLU A 64 -15.65 0.48 10.53
C GLU A 64 -14.71 1.70 10.50
N ALA A 65 -13.46 1.52 10.90
CA ALA A 65 -12.45 2.57 10.82
C ALA A 65 -12.14 2.97 9.37
N ALA A 66 -12.03 2.00 8.45
CA ALA A 66 -11.77 2.26 7.05
C ALA A 66 -12.89 3.06 6.35
N ARG A 67 -14.13 2.90 6.77
CA ARG A 67 -15.26 3.73 6.30
C ARG A 67 -15.09 5.21 6.66
N ALA A 68 -14.35 5.52 7.73
CA ALA A 68 -14.05 6.89 8.16
C ALA A 68 -12.85 7.50 7.39
N VAL A 69 -12.06 6.70 6.69
CA VAL A 69 -10.97 7.22 5.85
C VAL A 69 -11.57 7.94 4.65
N SER A 70 -11.39 9.26 4.62
CA SER A 70 -11.86 10.14 3.55
C SER A 70 -10.68 10.96 3.03
N GLY A 71 -9.78 10.34 2.30
CA GLY A 71 -8.63 11.00 1.70
C GLY A 71 -8.71 11.00 0.17
N PHE A 72 -8.26 12.09 -0.47
CA PHE A 72 -8.20 12.17 -1.92
C PHE A 72 -7.29 11.08 -2.51
N TYR A 73 -6.20 10.77 -1.81
CA TYR A 73 -5.20 9.79 -2.24
C TYR A 73 -5.44 8.37 -1.71
N THR A 74 -6.67 8.03 -1.30
CA THR A 74 -7.06 6.69 -0.87
C THR A 74 -8.22 6.15 -1.70
N ALA A 75 -8.31 4.81 -1.85
CA ALA A 75 -9.50 4.19 -2.45
C ALA A 75 -10.61 4.10 -1.40
N ALA A 76 -11.68 4.86 -1.59
CA ALA A 76 -12.80 4.92 -0.66
C ALA A 76 -13.51 3.57 -0.50
N VAL A 77 -13.87 3.21 0.74
CA VAL A 77 -14.76 2.09 1.02
C VAL A 77 -16.16 2.40 0.51
N VAL A 78 -16.67 1.51 -0.36
CA VAL A 78 -18.02 1.63 -0.96
C VAL A 78 -19.04 0.85 -0.14
N ASP A 79 -18.68 -0.39 0.25
CA ASP A 79 -19.54 -1.26 1.04
C ASP A 79 -18.71 -2.38 1.67
N ALA A 80 -19.26 -3.06 2.68
CA ALA A 80 -18.64 -4.22 3.31
C ALA A 80 -19.67 -5.04 4.08
N ASP A 81 -19.45 -6.34 4.14
CA ASP A 81 -20.18 -7.22 5.07
C ASP A 81 -19.19 -8.09 5.86
N PRO A 82 -18.76 -7.64 7.05
CA PRO A 82 -17.90 -8.43 7.92
C PRO A 82 -18.62 -9.61 8.59
N ARG A 83 -19.94 -9.68 8.50
CA ARG A 83 -20.76 -10.76 9.10
C ARG A 83 -21.15 -11.84 8.10
N ALA A 84 -20.92 -11.62 6.79
CA ALA A 84 -21.17 -12.63 5.77
C ALA A 84 -20.47 -13.96 6.10
N ALA A 85 -20.96 -15.08 5.54
CA ALA A 85 -20.29 -16.37 5.65
C ALA A 85 -18.82 -16.28 5.23
N VAL A 86 -18.55 -15.63 4.09
CA VAL A 86 -17.24 -15.16 3.66
C VAL A 86 -17.24 -13.64 3.79
N PRO A 87 -16.55 -13.06 4.79
CA PRO A 87 -16.47 -11.60 4.96
C PRO A 87 -15.82 -10.94 3.73
N TRP A 88 -16.30 -9.75 3.40
CA TRP A 88 -15.79 -9.01 2.25
C TRP A 88 -15.81 -7.50 2.47
N LEU A 89 -14.97 -6.81 1.71
CA LEU A 89 -14.87 -5.35 1.63
C LEU A 89 -14.83 -4.92 0.17
N ALA A 90 -15.66 -3.96 -0.21
CA ALA A 90 -15.66 -3.33 -1.52
C ALA A 90 -15.12 -1.90 -1.43
N THR A 91 -14.14 -1.58 -2.25
CA THR A 91 -13.58 -0.23 -2.43
C THR A 91 -13.86 0.28 -3.83
N ALA A 92 -13.76 1.59 -4.06
CA ALA A 92 -13.84 2.16 -5.38
C ALA A 92 -12.74 1.56 -6.28
N TYR A 93 -13.13 1.04 -7.45
CA TYR A 93 -12.17 0.56 -8.43
C TYR A 93 -11.52 1.73 -9.17
N VAL A 94 -10.20 1.77 -9.16
CA VAL A 94 -9.39 2.75 -9.87
C VAL A 94 -8.73 2.05 -11.06
N PRO A 95 -9.08 2.37 -12.30
CA PRO A 95 -8.52 1.75 -13.49
C PRO A 95 -7.16 2.36 -13.86
N ALA A 96 -6.15 2.09 -13.06
CA ALA A 96 -4.79 2.61 -13.22
C ALA A 96 -3.76 1.53 -12.90
N PRO A 97 -2.55 1.61 -13.46
CA PRO A 97 -1.46 0.73 -13.10
C PRO A 97 -1.00 0.99 -11.66
N SER A 98 -0.46 -0.04 -11.03
CA SER A 98 0.30 0.14 -9.79
C SER A 98 1.65 0.82 -10.08
N LEU A 99 2.25 1.40 -9.04
CA LEU A 99 3.60 1.94 -9.12
C LEU A 99 4.61 0.86 -9.53
N GLU A 100 4.41 -0.37 -9.07
CA GLU A 100 5.24 -1.51 -9.47
C GLU A 100 5.15 -1.79 -10.98
N GLU A 101 3.93 -1.86 -11.52
CA GLU A 101 3.72 -2.08 -12.97
C GLU A 101 4.30 -0.91 -13.78
N MET A 102 4.07 0.33 -13.36
CA MET A 102 4.55 1.51 -14.07
C MET A 102 6.08 1.58 -14.09
N VAL A 103 6.76 1.37 -12.96
CA VAL A 103 8.23 1.41 -12.90
C VAL A 103 8.85 0.24 -13.66
N ASN A 104 8.24 -0.94 -13.62
CA ASN A 104 8.71 -2.09 -14.39
C ASN A 104 8.55 -1.87 -15.91
N GLU A 105 7.53 -1.14 -16.35
CA GLU A 105 7.25 -0.86 -17.76
C GLU A 105 8.05 0.35 -18.29
N CYS A 106 8.09 1.44 -17.51
CA CYS A 106 8.63 2.73 -17.95
C CYS A 106 10.03 3.04 -17.38
N GLY A 107 10.52 2.25 -16.41
CA GLY A 107 11.76 2.53 -15.68
C GLY A 107 11.58 3.44 -14.47
N PRO A 108 12.68 3.77 -13.77
CA PRO A 108 12.69 4.62 -12.59
C PRO A 108 12.11 6.01 -12.84
N MET A 109 11.44 6.56 -11.83
CA MET A 109 10.85 7.90 -11.90
C MET A 109 11.89 8.99 -11.67
N PRO A 110 11.76 10.16 -12.34
CA PRO A 110 12.55 11.34 -12.04
C PRO A 110 12.36 11.80 -10.58
N ALA A 111 13.39 12.39 -9.98
CA ALA A 111 13.37 12.79 -8.57
C ALA A 111 12.20 13.72 -8.21
N GLN A 112 11.81 14.64 -9.11
CA GLN A 112 10.66 15.51 -8.89
C GLN A 112 9.34 14.71 -8.83
N ALA A 113 9.17 13.73 -9.70
CA ALA A 113 8.00 12.84 -9.68
C ALA A 113 7.95 12.01 -8.40
N VAL A 114 9.12 11.56 -7.89
CA VAL A 114 9.21 10.84 -6.59
C VAL A 114 8.81 11.76 -5.43
N ARG A 115 9.13 13.05 -5.46
CA ARG A 115 8.67 14.03 -4.45
C ARG A 115 7.14 14.20 -4.47
N TRP A 116 6.54 14.32 -5.65
CA TRP A 116 5.08 14.36 -5.80
C TRP A 116 4.41 13.08 -5.28
N LEU A 117 4.97 11.93 -5.63
CA LEU A 117 4.53 10.64 -5.13
C LEU A 117 4.59 10.58 -3.60
N ALA A 118 5.72 11.01 -3.01
CA ALA A 118 5.92 11.05 -1.57
C ALA A 118 4.90 11.92 -0.85
N ALA A 119 4.62 13.12 -1.38
CA ALA A 119 3.65 14.05 -0.80
C ALA A 119 2.23 13.47 -0.81
N GLY A 120 1.80 12.89 -1.94
CA GLY A 120 0.48 12.27 -2.06
C GLY A 120 0.31 11.05 -1.16
N ILE A 121 1.34 10.18 -1.06
CA ILE A 121 1.29 9.03 -0.14
C ILE A 121 1.30 9.51 1.33
N ALA A 122 2.08 10.54 1.67
CA ALA A 122 2.07 11.12 3.02
C ALA A 122 0.68 11.65 3.41
N GLU A 123 -0.04 12.30 2.48
CA GLU A 123 -1.42 12.73 2.72
C GLU A 123 -2.39 11.54 2.89
N ALA A 124 -2.24 10.50 2.08
CA ALA A 124 -3.00 9.26 2.27
C ALA A 124 -2.77 8.66 3.66
N LEU A 125 -1.50 8.59 4.10
CA LEU A 125 -1.15 8.08 5.42
C LEU A 125 -1.72 8.94 6.55
N GLN A 126 -1.77 10.28 6.41
CA GLN A 126 -2.44 11.14 7.40
C GLN A 126 -3.92 10.77 7.53
N SER A 127 -4.62 10.58 6.41
CA SER A 127 -6.04 10.19 6.41
C SER A 127 -6.25 8.82 7.06
N ILE A 128 -5.38 7.84 6.78
CA ILE A 128 -5.43 6.49 7.34
C ILE A 128 -5.15 6.52 8.85
N HIS A 129 -4.07 7.19 9.27
CA HIS A 129 -3.68 7.29 10.69
C HIS A 129 -4.69 8.11 11.49
N GLY A 130 -5.30 9.14 10.87
CA GLY A 130 -6.40 9.93 11.48
C GLY A 130 -7.64 9.10 11.79
N ALA A 131 -7.88 8.01 11.04
CA ALA A 131 -8.92 7.02 11.33
C ALA A 131 -8.47 5.93 12.33
N SER A 132 -7.32 6.11 12.99
CA SER A 132 -6.71 5.13 13.91
C SER A 132 -6.37 3.79 13.26
N LEU A 133 -6.09 3.81 11.96
CA LEU A 133 -5.60 2.67 11.19
C LEU A 133 -4.10 2.83 10.90
N VAL A 134 -3.44 1.70 10.69
CA VAL A 134 -2.07 1.59 10.16
C VAL A 134 -2.15 0.77 8.88
N HIS A 135 -1.46 1.19 7.83
CA HIS A 135 -1.52 0.50 6.53
C HIS A 135 -0.92 -0.90 6.58
N ARG A 136 0.23 -1.05 7.20
CA ARG A 136 0.97 -2.30 7.48
C ARG A 136 1.52 -3.06 6.27
N ASP A 137 1.09 -2.75 5.06
CA ASP A 137 1.53 -3.40 3.81
C ASP A 137 1.71 -2.36 2.68
N LEU A 138 2.26 -1.19 3.02
CA LEU A 138 2.58 -0.18 2.01
C LEU A 138 3.76 -0.65 1.17
N LYS A 139 3.54 -0.74 -0.14
CA LYS A 139 4.52 -1.20 -1.14
C LYS A 139 4.10 -0.75 -2.54
N PRO A 140 4.97 -0.82 -3.54
CA PRO A 140 4.68 -0.33 -4.90
C PRO A 140 3.41 -0.93 -5.52
N SER A 141 3.09 -2.19 -5.29
CA SER A 141 1.87 -2.83 -5.80
C SER A 141 0.57 -2.33 -5.13
N ASN A 142 0.66 -1.66 -3.97
CA ASN A 142 -0.47 -1.09 -3.24
C ASN A 142 -0.60 0.44 -3.42
N VAL A 143 0.10 1.00 -4.40
CA VAL A 143 0.00 2.41 -4.81
C VAL A 143 -0.36 2.45 -6.28
N LEU A 144 -1.59 2.87 -6.60
CA LEU A 144 -2.01 3.09 -7.98
C LEU A 144 -1.60 4.50 -8.42
N VAL A 145 -1.21 4.62 -9.68
CA VAL A 145 -0.68 5.86 -10.25
C VAL A 145 -1.69 6.42 -11.24
N VAL A 146 -2.36 7.50 -10.86
CA VAL A 146 -3.32 8.22 -11.70
C VAL A 146 -2.84 9.63 -12.00
N GLU A 147 -3.44 10.26 -12.99
CA GLU A 147 -3.03 11.56 -13.50
C GLU A 147 -2.99 12.65 -12.41
N ASP A 148 -3.91 12.61 -11.47
CA ASP A 148 -4.05 13.57 -10.37
C ASP A 148 -3.35 13.14 -9.06
N GLY A 149 -2.47 12.13 -9.11
CA GLY A 149 -1.64 11.70 -7.97
C GLY A 149 -1.80 10.21 -7.61
N PRO A 150 -1.09 9.72 -6.59
CA PRO A 150 -1.19 8.33 -6.16
C PRO A 150 -2.56 8.00 -5.56
N ARG A 151 -2.94 6.73 -5.58
CA ARG A 151 -4.04 6.18 -4.80
C ARG A 151 -3.56 5.00 -3.99
N VAL A 152 -3.50 5.17 -2.69
CA VAL A 152 -3.12 4.10 -1.76
C VAL A 152 -4.31 3.17 -1.56
N ILE A 153 -4.09 1.89 -1.78
CA ILE A 153 -5.09 0.83 -1.68
C ILE A 153 -4.69 -0.21 -0.63
N ASP A 154 -5.62 -1.04 -0.24
CA ASP A 154 -5.40 -2.21 0.63
C ASP A 154 -4.83 -1.90 2.02
N PHE A 155 -5.16 -0.74 2.60
CA PHE A 155 -4.67 -0.35 3.91
C PHE A 155 -5.33 -1.14 5.05
N GLY A 156 -4.50 -1.64 5.96
CA GLY A 156 -4.78 -2.04 7.34
C GLY A 156 -5.77 -3.16 7.60
N ILE A 157 -6.67 -3.45 6.67
CA ILE A 157 -7.80 -4.33 6.94
C ILE A 157 -7.35 -5.77 6.96
N ALA A 158 -7.31 -6.35 8.17
CA ALA A 158 -6.97 -7.73 8.49
C ALA A 158 -5.48 -8.15 8.32
N SER A 159 -4.55 -7.19 8.15
CA SER A 159 -3.11 -7.50 8.08
C SER A 159 -2.50 -8.03 9.40
N GLY A 160 -3.22 -7.89 10.52
CA GLY A 160 -2.74 -8.31 11.84
C GLY A 160 -2.79 -9.81 12.13
N VAL A 161 -3.37 -10.65 11.26
CA VAL A 161 -3.59 -12.08 11.53
C VAL A 161 -2.50 -12.96 10.93
N SER A 162 -1.91 -12.57 9.82
CA SER A 162 -0.84 -13.34 9.16
C SER A 162 0.48 -13.32 9.93
N ASN A 163 0.60 -12.51 10.98
CA ASN A 163 1.86 -12.23 11.66
C ASN A 163 2.03 -12.89 13.03
N THR A 164 1.21 -13.85 13.42
CA THR A 164 1.45 -14.61 14.65
C THR A 164 2.43 -15.74 14.44
N ARG A 165 3.62 -15.49 14.03
CA ARG A 165 4.83 -16.31 13.93
C ARG A 165 5.42 -16.22 12.52
N LEU A 166 6.58 -15.58 12.40
CA LEU A 166 7.65 -16.05 11.54
C LEU A 166 8.07 -17.46 12.04
N THR A 167 7.17 -18.42 11.96
CA THR A 167 7.55 -19.83 12.17
C THR A 167 8.15 -20.32 10.86
N MET A 168 9.31 -20.90 10.96
CA MET A 168 10.17 -21.45 9.89
C MET A 168 9.46 -22.45 8.93
N THR A 169 8.15 -22.60 9.00
CA THR A 169 7.37 -23.56 8.21
C THR A 169 6.23 -22.96 7.38
N ASN A 170 5.89 -21.67 7.55
CA ASN A 170 4.94 -21.00 6.68
C ASN A 170 5.60 -19.79 6.02
N VAL A 171 5.83 -19.90 4.72
CA VAL A 171 6.29 -18.86 3.80
C VAL A 171 5.61 -17.53 4.17
N ALA A 172 6.43 -16.52 4.46
CA ALA A 172 5.97 -15.18 4.79
C ALA A 172 4.92 -14.71 3.77
N VAL A 173 3.68 -14.53 4.23
CA VAL A 173 2.65 -13.90 3.43
C VAL A 173 2.95 -12.40 3.40
N GLY A 174 3.61 -11.95 2.36
CA GLY A 174 4.06 -10.59 2.13
C GLY A 174 5.52 -10.56 1.65
N THR A 175 5.86 -9.59 0.84
CA THR A 175 7.24 -9.38 0.37
C THR A 175 7.98 -8.61 1.48
N PRO A 176 8.94 -9.18 2.20
CA PRO A 176 9.62 -8.51 3.32
C PRO A 176 10.48 -7.31 2.88
N ALA A 177 10.65 -7.12 1.58
CA ALA A 177 11.46 -6.08 0.97
C ALA A 177 11.05 -4.63 1.33
N TYR A 178 9.80 -4.42 1.76
CA TYR A 178 9.25 -3.10 2.11
C TYR A 178 8.82 -3.01 3.58
N MET A 179 9.03 -4.07 4.35
CA MET A 179 8.64 -4.18 5.76
C MET A 179 9.51 -3.31 6.65
N SER A 180 8.93 -2.78 7.73
CA SER A 180 9.72 -2.05 8.74
C SER A 180 10.46 -3.00 9.69
N PRO A 181 11.56 -2.55 10.33
CA PRO A 181 12.33 -3.37 11.27
C PRO A 181 11.49 -3.89 12.45
N GLU A 182 10.58 -3.09 12.97
CA GLU A 182 9.69 -3.48 14.07
C GLU A 182 8.67 -4.52 13.62
N GLN A 183 8.13 -4.43 12.38
CA GLN A 183 7.27 -5.49 11.83
C GLN A 183 7.99 -6.82 11.73
N ALA A 184 9.25 -6.80 11.32
CA ALA A 184 10.06 -8.00 11.20
C ALA A 184 10.38 -8.65 12.56
N ARG A 185 10.44 -7.84 13.63
CA ARG A 185 10.72 -8.33 15.00
C ARG A 185 9.46 -8.76 15.76
N ASP A 186 8.44 -7.92 15.77
CA ASP A 186 7.16 -8.18 16.44
C ASP A 186 6.04 -7.36 15.78
N SER A 187 5.15 -8.03 15.10
CA SER A 187 4.01 -7.41 14.42
C SER A 187 3.06 -6.62 15.36
N ARG A 188 3.15 -6.83 16.66
CA ARG A 188 2.35 -6.10 17.66
C ARG A 188 2.89 -4.70 17.95
N SER A 189 4.15 -4.43 17.62
CA SER A 189 4.80 -3.13 17.81
C SER A 189 4.60 -2.17 16.63
N VAL A 190 3.82 -2.56 15.64
CA VAL A 190 3.56 -1.79 14.41
C VAL A 190 2.70 -0.56 14.70
N THR A 191 3.17 0.60 14.28
CA THR A 191 2.51 1.90 14.41
C THR A 191 2.51 2.65 13.07
N GLY A 192 1.97 3.84 13.01
CA GLY A 192 2.06 4.71 11.82
C GLY A 192 3.50 5.00 11.37
N ALA A 193 4.46 4.99 12.29
CA ALA A 193 5.88 5.11 11.95
C ALA A 193 6.40 3.93 11.10
N SER A 194 5.76 2.75 11.18
CA SER A 194 6.07 1.61 10.33
C SER A 194 5.71 1.87 8.88
N ASP A 195 4.58 2.54 8.62
CA ASP A 195 4.17 2.94 7.28
C ASP A 195 5.11 3.99 6.68
N VAL A 196 5.68 4.87 7.52
CA VAL A 196 6.69 5.85 7.08
C VAL A 196 7.97 5.16 6.62
N PHE A 197 8.41 4.10 7.30
CA PHE A 197 9.54 3.29 6.82
C PHE A 197 9.21 2.62 5.48
N SER A 198 8.03 2.02 5.36
CA SER A 198 7.57 1.39 4.11
C SER A 198 7.40 2.41 2.98
N LEU A 199 7.04 3.67 3.30
CA LEU A 199 7.08 4.77 2.34
C LEU A 199 8.49 4.99 1.82
N GLY A 200 9.50 5.14 2.69
CA GLY A 200 10.90 5.27 2.29
C GLY A 200 11.36 4.13 1.37
N SER A 201 11.02 2.89 1.72
CA SER A 201 11.29 1.70 0.90
C SER A 201 10.61 1.76 -0.48
N THR A 202 9.36 2.23 -0.52
CA THR A 202 8.58 2.41 -1.77
C THR A 202 9.19 3.49 -2.66
N LEU A 203 9.71 4.59 -2.06
CA LEU A 203 10.36 5.68 -2.79
C LEU A 203 11.72 5.26 -3.36
N ILE A 204 12.48 4.39 -2.68
CA ILE A 204 13.70 3.80 -3.27
C ILE A 204 13.33 3.04 -4.54
N PHE A 205 12.33 2.16 -4.49
CA PHE A 205 11.87 1.44 -5.67
C PHE A 205 11.43 2.38 -6.79
N ALA A 206 10.66 3.41 -6.48
CA ALA A 206 10.22 4.39 -7.47
C ALA A 206 11.39 5.09 -8.17
N ALA A 207 12.46 5.40 -7.43
CA ALA A 207 13.61 6.15 -7.92
C ALA A 207 14.70 5.29 -8.59
N THR A 208 14.74 3.98 -8.29
CA THR A 208 15.86 3.09 -8.71
C THR A 208 15.40 1.90 -9.54
N GLY A 209 14.12 1.50 -9.44
CA GLY A 209 13.58 0.30 -10.10
C GLY A 209 13.84 -1.00 -9.33
N HIS A 210 14.49 -0.96 -8.17
CA HIS A 210 14.73 -2.14 -7.34
C HIS A 210 14.28 -1.94 -5.90
N ALA A 211 13.95 -3.04 -5.21
CA ALA A 211 13.59 -3.00 -3.81
C ALA A 211 14.83 -2.72 -2.92
N PRO A 212 14.69 -1.99 -1.79
CA PRO A 212 15.81 -1.70 -0.91
C PRO A 212 16.40 -2.93 -0.22
N PHE A 213 15.62 -4.00 -0.10
CA PHE A 213 16.05 -5.26 0.52
C PHE A 213 15.64 -6.41 -0.40
N HIS A 214 16.59 -7.12 -0.98
CA HIS A 214 16.34 -8.21 -1.94
C HIS A 214 17.31 -9.37 -1.73
N GLY A 215 17.03 -10.21 -0.75
CA GLY A 215 17.74 -11.46 -0.53
C GLY A 215 17.25 -12.59 -1.45
N ALA A 216 18.02 -13.65 -1.58
CA ALA A 216 17.65 -14.85 -2.36
C ALA A 216 16.40 -15.56 -1.81
N ASN A 217 16.01 -15.27 -0.59
CA ASN A 217 14.80 -15.79 0.06
C ASN A 217 14.30 -14.81 1.14
N PRO A 218 13.06 -14.97 1.65
CA PRO A 218 12.48 -14.07 2.64
C PRO A 218 13.29 -13.93 3.94
N VAL A 219 13.97 -14.98 4.38
CA VAL A 219 14.78 -14.95 5.61
C VAL A 219 16.01 -14.07 5.41
N GLU A 220 16.68 -14.21 4.29
CA GLU A 220 17.82 -13.37 3.92
C GLU A 220 17.39 -11.90 3.75
N THR A 221 16.25 -11.63 3.11
CA THR A 221 15.71 -10.27 2.99
C THR A 221 15.48 -9.64 4.36
N VAL A 222 14.92 -10.38 5.33
CA VAL A 222 14.74 -9.91 6.72
C VAL A 222 16.11 -9.71 7.41
N PHE A 223 17.08 -10.56 7.15
CA PHE A 223 18.45 -10.38 7.69
C PHE A 223 19.08 -9.08 7.16
N MET A 224 19.00 -8.82 5.86
CA MET A 224 19.47 -7.56 5.24
C MET A 224 18.80 -6.34 5.87
N LEU A 225 17.47 -6.37 6.00
CA LEU A 225 16.68 -5.31 6.65
C LEU A 225 17.19 -5.00 8.07
N LEU A 226 17.51 -6.03 8.86
CA LEU A 226 17.85 -5.86 10.27
C LEU A 226 19.35 -5.59 10.51
N ARG A 227 20.25 -5.84 9.55
CA ARG A 227 21.70 -5.87 9.74
C ARG A 227 22.51 -5.06 8.74
N GLU A 228 22.11 -4.99 7.48
CA GLU A 228 22.95 -4.43 6.42
C GLU A 228 22.55 -3.02 5.99
N GLY A 229 21.26 -2.70 6.10
CA GLY A 229 20.71 -1.44 5.59
C GLY A 229 20.19 -1.56 4.14
N PRO A 230 19.52 -0.50 3.65
CA PRO A 230 18.90 -0.52 2.33
C PRO A 230 19.93 -0.39 1.20
N ASP A 231 19.70 -1.12 0.11
CA ASP A 231 20.36 -0.86 -1.15
C ASP A 231 19.84 0.48 -1.73
N THR A 232 20.75 1.41 -1.94
CA THR A 232 20.48 2.75 -2.48
C THR A 232 21.26 3.02 -3.76
N GLU A 233 21.69 1.97 -4.47
CA GLU A 233 22.36 2.13 -5.77
C GLU A 233 21.44 2.86 -6.75
N GLY A 234 21.95 3.81 -7.49
CA GLY A 234 21.15 4.61 -8.43
C GLY A 234 20.25 5.69 -7.80
N LEU A 235 20.17 5.78 -6.47
CA LEU A 235 19.30 6.77 -5.81
C LEU A 235 19.83 8.19 -6.01
N PRO A 236 19.03 9.13 -6.58
CA PRO A 236 19.40 10.53 -6.71
C PRO A 236 19.78 11.17 -5.37
N ASN A 237 20.91 11.91 -5.33
CA ASN A 237 21.41 12.51 -4.09
C ASN A 237 20.40 13.47 -3.43
N GLU A 238 19.60 14.13 -4.23
CA GLU A 238 18.57 15.07 -3.76
C GLU A 238 17.38 14.40 -3.03
N LEU A 239 17.18 13.09 -3.19
CA LEU A 239 16.16 12.30 -2.48
C LEU A 239 16.70 11.64 -1.19
N ARG A 240 18.03 11.54 -1.04
CA ARG A 240 18.66 10.86 0.11
C ARG A 240 18.18 11.39 1.46
N PRO A 241 18.16 12.72 1.72
CA PRO A 241 17.73 13.22 3.03
C PRO A 241 16.29 12.81 3.39
N LEU A 242 15.37 12.83 2.42
CA LEU A 242 13.99 12.41 2.60
C LEU A 242 13.89 10.92 2.96
N ILE A 243 14.58 10.08 2.18
CA ILE A 243 14.52 8.62 2.33
C ILE A 243 15.22 8.19 3.62
N GLU A 244 16.38 8.74 3.94
CA GLU A 244 17.10 8.45 5.19
C GLU A 244 16.31 8.84 6.44
N ALA A 245 15.56 9.95 6.37
CA ALA A 245 14.64 10.35 7.46
C ALA A 245 13.51 9.33 7.65
N CYS A 246 12.89 8.85 6.55
CA CYS A 246 11.83 7.84 6.60
C CYS A 246 12.34 6.49 7.11
N MET A 247 13.55 6.11 6.75
CA MET A 247 14.12 4.76 6.99
C MET A 247 14.98 4.66 8.25
N GLN A 248 14.84 5.58 9.20
CA GLN A 248 15.49 5.46 10.50
C GLN A 248 15.12 4.12 11.18
N MET A 249 16.12 3.39 11.69
CA MET A 249 15.91 2.12 12.40
C MET A 249 15.07 2.30 13.67
N ASP A 250 15.25 3.42 14.37
CA ASP A 250 14.43 3.84 15.49
C ASP A 250 13.16 4.52 14.98
N ALA A 251 12.00 3.88 15.18
CA ALA A 251 10.71 4.38 14.73
C ALA A 251 10.36 5.78 15.30
N THR A 252 10.87 6.13 16.48
CA THR A 252 10.62 7.42 17.12
C THR A 252 11.35 8.59 16.45
N ARG A 253 12.36 8.30 15.64
CA ARG A 253 13.14 9.29 14.89
C ARG A 253 12.62 9.56 13.48
N ARG A 254 11.63 8.80 13.03
CA ARG A 254 11.00 9.01 11.73
C ARG A 254 10.05 10.21 11.79
N PRO A 255 10.01 11.03 10.73
CA PRO A 255 9.05 12.14 10.64
C PRO A 255 7.61 11.62 10.62
N SER A 256 6.67 12.41 11.08
CA SER A 256 5.26 12.12 10.83
C SER A 256 4.89 12.37 9.35
N PRO A 257 3.80 11.79 8.84
CA PRO A 257 3.32 12.12 7.50
C PRO A 257 3.04 13.62 7.29
N ALA A 258 2.62 14.36 8.33
CA ALA A 258 2.42 15.80 8.28
C ALA A 258 3.76 16.55 8.14
N ASP A 259 4.79 16.13 8.88
CA ASP A 259 6.14 16.72 8.76
C ASP A 259 6.72 16.49 7.36
N LEU A 260 6.49 15.29 6.78
CA LEU A 260 6.92 14.99 5.42
C LEU A 260 6.25 15.91 4.40
N GLN A 261 4.95 16.14 4.51
CA GLN A 261 4.25 17.09 3.63
C GLN A 261 4.80 18.51 3.78
N ALA A 262 5.02 18.97 5.01
CA ALA A 262 5.59 20.30 5.25
C ALA A 262 6.99 20.46 4.65
N GLN A 263 7.82 19.41 4.70
CA GLN A 263 9.15 19.40 4.10
C GLN A 263 9.12 19.37 2.57
N LEU A 264 8.15 18.66 1.98
CA LEU A 264 8.04 18.50 0.53
C LEU A 264 7.39 19.69 -0.15
N SER A 265 6.40 20.35 0.47
CA SER A 265 5.64 21.45 -0.12
C SER A 265 6.46 22.53 -0.81
N PRO A 266 7.57 23.05 -0.25
CA PRO A 266 8.38 24.06 -0.93
C PRO A 266 8.99 23.57 -2.25
N HIS A 267 9.29 22.29 -2.33
CA HIS A 267 9.95 21.68 -3.48
C HIS A 267 8.97 21.22 -4.58
N LEU A 268 7.66 21.20 -4.31
CA LEU A 268 6.66 20.79 -5.29
C LEU A 268 6.32 21.91 -6.28
N PHE A 269 6.41 23.18 -5.84
CA PHE A 269 5.96 24.35 -6.59
C PHE A 269 7.10 25.26 -7.06
N ASP A 270 8.36 24.89 -6.79
CA ASP A 270 9.54 25.73 -7.02
C ASP A 270 10.07 25.66 -8.47
N THR A 271 9.33 25.06 -9.40
CA THR A 271 9.66 25.11 -10.82
C THR A 271 9.23 26.44 -11.42
N GLY A 272 10.10 27.44 -11.27
CA GLY A 272 9.95 28.72 -11.97
C GLY A 272 10.01 28.54 -13.48
N SER A 273 8.89 28.25 -14.09
CA SER A 273 8.47 28.63 -15.45
C SER A 273 7.23 27.82 -15.86
N ASP A 274 6.24 28.55 -16.31
CA ASP A 274 5.00 28.14 -16.95
C ASP A 274 3.89 27.55 -16.06
N ASP A 275 2.81 28.32 -16.09
CA ASP A 275 1.49 28.15 -15.45
C ASP A 275 0.71 26.89 -15.92
N SER A 276 1.42 25.89 -16.44
CA SER A 276 0.89 24.59 -16.86
C SER A 276 1.24 23.45 -15.88
N GLY A 277 1.57 23.77 -14.62
CA GLY A 277 1.81 22.80 -13.53
C GLY A 277 0.57 22.02 -13.13
N THR A 278 -0.06 21.34 -14.09
CA THR A 278 -1.08 20.35 -13.83
C THR A 278 -0.40 19.11 -13.24
N ALA A 279 -1.08 18.47 -12.29
CA ALA A 279 -0.64 17.24 -11.65
C ALA A 279 -0.25 16.10 -12.63
N SER A 280 -0.61 16.20 -13.90
CA SER A 280 -0.25 15.27 -14.98
C SER A 280 1.22 15.31 -15.41
N ALA A 281 1.97 16.38 -15.09
CA ALA A 281 3.38 16.50 -15.49
C ALA A 281 4.34 15.57 -14.70
N TRP A 282 3.86 14.86 -13.69
CA TRP A 282 4.67 13.94 -12.90
C TRP A 282 4.74 12.52 -13.46
N LEU A 283 3.84 12.17 -14.37
CA LEU A 283 3.84 10.87 -15.02
C LEU A 283 4.86 10.82 -16.18
N PRO A 284 5.57 9.70 -16.40
CA PRO A 284 6.38 9.52 -17.58
C PRO A 284 5.49 9.58 -18.84
N GLU A 285 5.97 10.23 -19.89
CA GLU A 285 5.32 10.19 -21.21
C GLU A 285 5.26 8.72 -21.68
N ARG A 286 4.04 8.27 -22.02
CA ARG A 286 3.80 6.92 -22.55
C ARG A 286 4.16 6.82 -24.01
#